data_14b440b07da6d8573b9b494a89f78761
#
_entry.id   14b440b07da6d8573b9b494a89f78761
#
_cell.length_a   1.000
_cell.length_b   1.000
_cell.length_c   1.000
_cell.angle_alpha   90.00
_cell.angle_beta   90.00
_cell.angle_gamma   90.00
#
_symmetry.space_group_name_H-M   'P 1'
#
loop_
_entity.id
_entity.type
_entity.pdbx_description
1 polymer ?
#
loop_
_entity_poly.entity_id
_entity_poly.type
_entity_poly.pdbx_seq_one_letter_code
_entity_poly.pdbx_strand_id
1 'polypeptide(L)'
;MRIVSPLALILVMVGTCVLASVHQSGYGQQTSRAATPAPVPPGAEKLRAETRAVEELLPRTVERGAAVCFLARRYARLGDAQKALTLLKECVALDVGYDPSDVPAFQALQANAEFRELAEQAQLQCPPVHHARVAFTVPEKDLFPEGLAVDAEKRVFYMGSMHRKKIVRISESGQVSDFVKDGAYDLMPVGGVHVDPADHSVWAATDPGEKNRSELIHFDVQGKLLERYTAPGVGPHNLNDLVLRGKSEIYTTDTDANLVFRFDRKSHRFAALKFPRAMFYPNGITVSGDDNLLYVGDILGVLAVDLRSNAVQEVHPGPKNTLAGIDGLYWYKGDLVGLQYGTGSYRVMCWRLSKDGRSVAESEVLERGAELLSFPTTGAIFEGHFYFMANTGIGNLQDDKIVDESKLEPVKVAVVELK
;
A
#
# COMPACT_ATOMS: atom_id res chain seq x y z
N MET A 1 -10.99 -1.21 24.02
CA MET A 1 -11.45 -1.84 22.75
C MET A 1 -10.48 -1.32 21.71
N ARG A 2 -9.46 -2.14 21.36
CA ARG A 2 -8.37 -1.70 20.48
C ARG A 2 -8.87 -1.73 19.03
N ILE A 3 -8.71 -0.63 18.34
CA ILE A 3 -8.98 -0.52 16.91
C ILE A 3 -7.68 -0.98 16.23
N VAL A 4 -7.73 -2.12 15.56
CA VAL A 4 -6.60 -2.68 14.81
C VAL A 4 -6.45 -1.87 13.52
N SER A 5 -5.22 -1.49 13.17
CA SER A 5 -4.89 -0.83 11.91
C SER A 5 -5.45 -1.62 10.72
N PRO A 6 -6.10 -0.99 9.74
CA PRO A 6 -6.75 -1.69 8.63
C PRO A 6 -5.79 -2.47 7.72
N LEU A 7 -4.49 -2.19 7.74
CA LEU A 7 -3.51 -2.99 7.00
C LEU A 7 -3.35 -4.41 7.56
N ALA A 8 -3.41 -4.57 8.90
CA ALA A 8 -3.30 -5.87 9.54
C ALA A 8 -4.54 -6.77 9.34
N LEU A 9 -5.71 -6.18 9.05
CA LEU A 9 -6.97 -6.93 8.93
C LEU A 9 -7.19 -7.59 7.55
N ILE A 10 -6.34 -7.34 6.58
CA ILE A 10 -6.51 -7.87 5.20
C ILE A 10 -6.03 -9.32 5.07
N LEU A 11 -5.22 -9.84 5.97
CA LEU A 11 -4.50 -11.10 5.68
C LEU A 11 -4.74 -12.30 6.58
N VAL A 12 -5.48 -12.26 7.69
CA VAL A 12 -5.60 -13.47 8.53
C VAL A 12 -7.04 -13.79 8.92
N MET A 13 -7.66 -14.70 8.19
CA MET A 13 -8.56 -15.74 8.72
C MET A 13 -8.26 -17.06 8.04
N VAL A 14 -7.28 -17.77 8.55
CA VAL A 14 -7.14 -19.20 8.34
C VAL A 14 -8.00 -19.88 9.40
N GLY A 15 -9.06 -20.53 8.93
CA GLY A 15 -10.07 -21.14 9.78
C GLY A 15 -9.57 -22.37 10.54
N THR A 16 -9.96 -22.48 11.79
CA THR A 16 -10.03 -23.74 12.51
C THR A 16 -11.35 -24.44 12.19
N CYS A 17 -11.30 -25.53 11.42
CA CYS A 17 -12.42 -26.47 11.27
C CYS A 17 -12.60 -27.25 12.56
N VAL A 18 -13.71 -27.06 13.24
CA VAL A 18 -14.21 -28.01 14.25
C VAL A 18 -15.25 -28.92 13.60
N LEU A 19 -14.92 -30.19 13.52
CA LEU A 19 -15.84 -31.26 13.13
C LEU A 19 -16.90 -31.42 14.21
N ALA A 20 -18.17 -31.19 13.88
CA ALA A 20 -19.30 -31.60 14.70
C ALA A 20 -20.08 -32.69 13.96
N SER A 21 -20.18 -33.82 14.62
CA SER A 21 -20.88 -35.02 14.20
C SER A 21 -22.40 -34.84 14.13
N VAL A 22 -22.98 -35.36 13.05
CA VAL A 22 -24.42 -35.40 12.77
C VAL A 22 -25.08 -36.50 13.64
N HIS A 23 -26.16 -36.11 14.34
CA HIS A 23 -27.18 -37.05 14.80
C HIS A 23 -28.54 -36.65 14.23
N GLN A 24 -29.14 -37.55 13.46
CA GLN A 24 -30.52 -37.45 12.96
C GLN A 24 -31.53 -37.81 14.07
N SER A 25 -32.59 -37.03 14.17
CA SER A 25 -33.97 -37.54 14.23
C SER A 25 -34.98 -36.47 14.64
N GLY A 26 -36.17 -36.49 14.02
CA GLY A 26 -37.40 -35.93 14.55
C GLY A 26 -38.09 -34.86 13.72
N TYR A 27 -39.09 -35.25 12.90
CA TYR A 27 -40.09 -34.36 12.30
C TYR A 27 -40.87 -33.61 13.37
N GLY A 28 -40.83 -32.28 13.28
CA GLY A 28 -41.73 -31.41 14.03
C GLY A 28 -41.96 -30.11 13.22
N GLN A 29 -43.22 -29.86 12.84
CA GLN A 29 -43.64 -28.60 12.24
C GLN A 29 -43.30 -27.42 13.17
N GLN A 30 -42.44 -26.53 12.73
CA GLN A 30 -42.20 -25.25 13.40
C GLN A 30 -42.64 -24.10 12.51
N THR A 31 -43.59 -23.35 13.02
CA THR A 31 -44.02 -22.02 12.56
C THR A 31 -42.82 -21.09 12.42
N SER A 32 -42.69 -20.43 11.27
CA SER A 32 -41.63 -19.47 10.97
C SER A 32 -41.63 -18.30 11.95
N ARG A 33 -40.79 -18.39 12.97
CA ARG A 33 -40.34 -17.19 13.69
C ARG A 33 -39.29 -16.49 12.81
N ALA A 34 -39.51 -15.23 12.47
CA ALA A 34 -38.53 -14.38 11.82
C ALA A 34 -37.19 -14.48 12.60
N ALA A 35 -36.17 -15.00 11.95
CA ALA A 35 -34.84 -15.12 12.52
C ALA A 35 -34.35 -13.72 12.89
N THR A 36 -33.99 -13.51 14.15
CA THR A 36 -33.25 -12.31 14.58
C THR A 36 -31.96 -12.25 13.74
N PRO A 37 -31.68 -11.13 13.07
CA PRO A 37 -30.46 -11.05 12.27
C PRO A 37 -29.25 -11.32 13.15
N ALA A 38 -28.33 -12.17 12.66
CA ALA A 38 -27.10 -12.48 13.36
C ALA A 38 -26.33 -11.18 13.69
N PRO A 39 -25.64 -11.11 14.84
CA PRO A 39 -24.88 -9.92 15.21
C PRO A 39 -23.87 -9.59 14.11
N VAL A 40 -23.88 -8.33 13.70
CA VAL A 40 -22.97 -7.81 12.64
C VAL A 40 -21.54 -7.95 13.13
N PRO A 41 -20.63 -8.60 12.38
CA PRO A 41 -19.24 -8.74 12.80
C PRO A 41 -18.58 -7.39 13.05
N PRO A 42 -17.64 -7.28 14.00
CA PRO A 42 -16.86 -6.06 14.20
C PRO A 42 -16.22 -5.61 12.88
N GLY A 43 -16.39 -4.32 12.52
CA GLY A 43 -15.90 -3.77 11.25
C GLY A 43 -16.86 -3.84 10.05
N ALA A 44 -17.97 -4.58 10.13
CA ALA A 44 -18.92 -4.65 9.02
C ALA A 44 -19.63 -3.31 8.73
N GLU A 45 -19.79 -2.45 9.71
CA GLU A 45 -20.34 -1.10 9.50
C GLU A 45 -19.38 -0.23 8.69
N LYS A 46 -18.10 -0.23 9.05
CA LYS A 46 -17.04 0.45 8.29
C LYS A 46 -16.99 -0.08 6.85
N LEU A 47 -16.99 -1.42 6.70
CA LEU A 47 -17.00 -2.07 5.39
C LEU A 47 -18.19 -1.62 4.53
N ARG A 48 -19.41 -1.57 5.08
CA ARG A 48 -20.62 -1.09 4.39
C ARG A 48 -20.55 0.39 4.06
N ALA A 49 -20.03 1.22 4.97
CA ALA A 49 -19.89 2.65 4.75
C ALA A 49 -18.92 2.95 3.60
N GLU A 50 -17.76 2.32 3.59
CA GLU A 50 -16.78 2.43 2.52
C GLU A 50 -17.34 1.93 1.18
N THR A 51 -18.07 0.80 1.18
CA THR A 51 -18.71 0.25 -0.02
C THR A 51 -19.68 1.26 -0.63
N ARG A 52 -20.57 1.86 0.19
CA ARG A 52 -21.51 2.90 -0.28
C ARG A 52 -20.79 4.12 -0.81
N ALA A 53 -19.74 4.59 -0.14
CA ALA A 53 -18.99 5.75 -0.59
C ALA A 53 -18.34 5.53 -1.97
N VAL A 54 -17.87 4.32 -2.26
CA VAL A 54 -17.32 3.98 -3.59
C VAL A 54 -18.42 3.80 -4.62
N GLU A 55 -19.60 3.24 -4.26
CA GLU A 55 -20.76 3.19 -5.16
C GLU A 55 -21.22 4.61 -5.60
N GLU A 56 -21.24 5.55 -4.68
CA GLU A 56 -21.57 6.96 -4.97
C GLU A 56 -20.51 7.65 -5.84
N LEU A 57 -19.27 7.22 -5.74
CA LEU A 57 -18.16 7.73 -6.55
C LEU A 57 -18.14 7.14 -7.96
N LEU A 58 -18.59 5.89 -8.15
CA LEU A 58 -18.47 5.11 -9.38
C LEU A 58 -18.95 5.83 -10.67
N PRO A 59 -20.04 6.63 -10.68
CA PRO A 59 -20.49 7.32 -11.88
C PRO A 59 -19.58 8.47 -12.37
N ARG A 60 -18.65 8.94 -11.52
CA ARG A 60 -17.85 10.16 -11.79
C ARG A 60 -16.34 9.96 -11.68
N THR A 61 -15.86 8.82 -11.18
CA THR A 61 -14.42 8.55 -11.14
C THR A 61 -13.87 8.19 -12.50
N VAL A 62 -12.66 8.63 -12.79
CA VAL A 62 -11.91 8.21 -13.99
C VAL A 62 -11.32 6.80 -13.82
N GLU A 63 -11.20 6.32 -12.60
CA GLU A 63 -10.70 4.99 -12.21
C GLU A 63 -11.85 3.97 -12.08
N ARG A 64 -12.72 3.91 -13.09
CA ARG A 64 -13.86 2.99 -13.09
C ARG A 64 -13.44 1.54 -12.87
N GLY A 65 -12.35 1.11 -13.52
CA GLY A 65 -11.83 -0.25 -13.37
C GLY A 65 -11.46 -0.56 -11.92
N ALA A 66 -10.72 0.32 -11.27
CA ALA A 66 -10.37 0.21 -9.85
C ALA A 66 -11.60 0.12 -8.96
N ALA A 67 -12.54 1.05 -9.14
CA ALA A 67 -13.75 1.13 -8.31
C ALA A 67 -14.61 -0.15 -8.42
N VAL A 68 -14.78 -0.68 -9.63
CA VAL A 68 -15.56 -1.92 -9.89
C VAL A 68 -14.87 -3.13 -9.25
N CYS A 69 -13.55 -3.29 -9.45
CA CYS A 69 -12.78 -4.39 -8.84
C CYS A 69 -12.77 -4.29 -7.30
N PHE A 70 -12.66 -3.08 -6.76
CA PHE A 70 -12.77 -2.84 -5.33
C PHE A 70 -14.14 -3.22 -4.79
N LEU A 71 -15.22 -2.81 -5.44
CA LEU A 71 -16.59 -3.15 -5.04
C LEU A 71 -16.84 -4.66 -5.12
N ALA A 72 -16.32 -5.36 -6.14
CA ALA A 72 -16.42 -6.83 -6.23
C ALA A 72 -15.84 -7.50 -4.96
N ARG A 73 -14.64 -7.08 -4.53
CA ARG A 73 -14.03 -7.57 -3.28
C ARG A 73 -14.87 -7.24 -2.03
N ARG A 74 -15.46 -6.04 -1.97
CA ARG A 74 -16.26 -5.62 -0.82
C ARG A 74 -17.55 -6.43 -0.72
N TYR A 75 -18.24 -6.67 -1.83
CA TYR A 75 -19.46 -7.48 -1.83
C TYR A 75 -19.17 -8.94 -1.52
N ALA A 76 -18.06 -9.51 -2.00
CA ALA A 76 -17.64 -10.85 -1.59
C ALA A 76 -17.42 -10.94 -0.07
N ARG A 77 -16.79 -9.95 0.55
CA ARG A 77 -16.59 -9.90 2.01
C ARG A 77 -17.90 -9.66 2.79
N LEU A 78 -18.89 -9.01 2.18
CA LEU A 78 -20.23 -8.82 2.76
C LEU A 78 -21.13 -10.05 2.60
N GLY A 79 -20.67 -11.10 1.87
CA GLY A 79 -21.41 -12.33 1.60
C GLY A 79 -22.42 -12.21 0.45
N ASP A 80 -22.43 -11.12 -0.28
CA ASP A 80 -23.26 -10.95 -1.49
C ASP A 80 -22.53 -11.50 -2.72
N ALA A 81 -22.56 -12.83 -2.85
CA ALA A 81 -21.87 -13.55 -3.93
C ALA A 81 -22.35 -13.12 -5.33
N GLN A 82 -23.67 -12.91 -5.49
CA GLN A 82 -24.25 -12.56 -6.80
C GLN A 82 -23.74 -11.18 -7.27
N LYS A 83 -23.76 -10.17 -6.40
CA LYS A 83 -23.28 -8.84 -6.73
C LYS A 83 -21.77 -8.82 -6.90
N ALA A 84 -21.03 -9.60 -6.10
CA ALA A 84 -19.59 -9.75 -6.24
C ALA A 84 -19.20 -10.31 -7.61
N LEU A 85 -19.87 -11.38 -8.09
CA LEU A 85 -19.62 -11.99 -9.40
C LEU A 85 -20.00 -11.05 -10.56
N THR A 86 -21.13 -10.35 -10.46
CA THR A 86 -21.54 -9.36 -11.46
C THR A 86 -20.48 -8.27 -11.63
N LEU A 87 -19.99 -7.71 -10.54
CA LEU A 87 -18.94 -6.69 -10.55
C LEU A 87 -17.58 -7.26 -10.98
N LEU A 88 -17.25 -8.47 -10.58
CA LEU A 88 -16.01 -9.15 -11.01
C LEU A 88 -16.01 -9.38 -12.52
N LYS A 89 -17.14 -9.77 -13.11
CA LYS A 89 -17.28 -9.90 -14.56
C LYS A 89 -17.01 -8.57 -15.28
N GLU A 90 -17.54 -7.46 -14.78
CA GLU A 90 -17.22 -6.12 -15.30
C GLU A 90 -15.74 -5.78 -15.12
N CYS A 91 -15.17 -6.06 -13.94
CA CYS A 91 -13.76 -5.83 -13.64
C CYS A 91 -12.84 -6.56 -14.65
N VAL A 92 -13.08 -7.84 -14.90
CA VAL A 92 -12.31 -8.65 -15.87
C VAL A 92 -12.50 -8.13 -17.29
N ALA A 93 -13.72 -7.74 -17.67
CA ALA A 93 -13.99 -7.19 -19.00
C ALA A 93 -13.28 -5.85 -19.28
N LEU A 94 -13.00 -5.05 -18.26
CA LEU A 94 -12.24 -3.80 -18.36
C LEU A 94 -10.74 -4.01 -18.59
N ASP A 95 -10.24 -5.24 -18.37
CA ASP A 95 -8.85 -5.65 -18.66
C ASP A 95 -7.79 -4.72 -18.04
N VAL A 96 -8.00 -4.32 -16.77
CA VAL A 96 -7.10 -3.40 -16.06
C VAL A 96 -5.91 -4.12 -15.38
N GLY A 97 -5.70 -5.38 -15.73
CA GLY A 97 -4.64 -6.21 -15.14
C GLY A 97 -4.96 -6.65 -13.70
N TYR A 98 -6.23 -6.95 -13.42
CA TYR A 98 -6.69 -7.46 -12.12
C TYR A 98 -6.83 -8.97 -12.15
N ASP A 99 -6.14 -9.67 -11.25
CA ASP A 99 -6.24 -11.12 -11.04
C ASP A 99 -6.92 -11.44 -9.71
N PRO A 100 -8.14 -12.02 -9.70
CA PRO A 100 -8.86 -12.34 -8.47
C PRO A 100 -8.44 -13.67 -7.82
N SER A 101 -7.58 -14.47 -8.45
CA SER A 101 -7.35 -15.88 -8.12
C SER A 101 -6.92 -16.10 -6.66
N ASP A 102 -5.96 -15.30 -6.19
CA ASP A 102 -5.40 -15.40 -4.84
C ASP A 102 -5.88 -14.31 -3.88
N VAL A 103 -6.93 -13.57 -4.28
CA VAL A 103 -7.47 -12.50 -3.43
C VAL A 103 -8.32 -13.09 -2.32
N PRO A 104 -7.94 -12.92 -1.02
CA PRO A 104 -8.64 -13.55 0.10
C PRO A 104 -10.14 -13.23 0.20
N ALA A 105 -10.54 -12.05 -0.32
CA ALA A 105 -11.95 -11.66 -0.33
C ALA A 105 -12.85 -12.63 -1.12
N PHE A 106 -12.29 -13.34 -2.09
CA PHE A 106 -13.03 -14.29 -2.94
C PHE A 106 -12.90 -15.75 -2.47
N GLN A 107 -12.32 -16.01 -1.30
CA GLN A 107 -12.12 -17.38 -0.78
C GLN A 107 -13.41 -18.20 -0.79
N ALA A 108 -14.54 -17.60 -0.40
CA ALA A 108 -15.85 -18.26 -0.39
C ALA A 108 -16.40 -18.56 -1.81
N LEU A 109 -15.84 -17.94 -2.85
CA LEU A 109 -16.26 -18.11 -4.24
C LEU A 109 -15.41 -19.12 -5.03
N GLN A 110 -14.33 -19.65 -4.48
CA GLN A 110 -13.38 -20.55 -5.15
C GLN A 110 -14.05 -21.82 -5.73
N ALA A 111 -15.11 -22.31 -5.07
CA ALA A 111 -15.90 -23.45 -5.57
C ALA A 111 -16.96 -23.10 -6.62
N ASN A 112 -17.22 -21.80 -6.87
CA ASN A 112 -18.20 -21.33 -7.83
C ASN A 112 -17.64 -21.44 -9.27
N ALA A 113 -18.42 -22.02 -10.21
CA ALA A 113 -17.97 -22.23 -11.59
C ALA A 113 -17.72 -20.90 -12.32
N GLU A 114 -18.65 -19.94 -12.20
CA GLU A 114 -18.53 -18.62 -12.83
C GLU A 114 -17.28 -17.87 -12.31
N PHE A 115 -17.00 -17.96 -11.01
CA PHE A 115 -15.78 -17.37 -10.46
C PHE A 115 -14.50 -17.96 -11.08
N ARG A 116 -14.45 -19.30 -11.23
CA ARG A 116 -13.27 -19.96 -11.82
C ARG A 116 -13.05 -19.54 -13.27
N GLU A 117 -14.11 -19.48 -14.07
CA GLU A 117 -14.05 -18.99 -15.46
C GLU A 117 -13.52 -17.55 -15.54
N LEU A 118 -14.00 -16.66 -14.68
CA LEU A 118 -13.54 -15.27 -14.59
C LEU A 118 -12.07 -15.19 -14.13
N ALA A 119 -11.66 -16.02 -13.18
CA ALA A 119 -10.29 -16.06 -12.69
C ALA A 119 -9.32 -16.56 -13.78
N GLU A 120 -9.68 -17.63 -14.52
CA GLU A 120 -8.90 -18.13 -15.64
C GLU A 120 -8.75 -17.07 -16.75
N GLN A 121 -9.84 -16.37 -17.08
CA GLN A 121 -9.79 -15.27 -18.05
C GLN A 121 -8.86 -14.14 -17.58
N ALA A 122 -8.94 -13.75 -16.32
CA ALA A 122 -8.10 -12.71 -15.72
C ALA A 122 -6.62 -13.10 -15.71
N GLN A 123 -6.28 -14.36 -15.41
CA GLN A 123 -4.90 -14.85 -15.45
C GLN A 123 -4.29 -14.75 -16.86
N LEU A 124 -5.09 -15.05 -17.91
CA LEU A 124 -4.63 -14.87 -19.30
C LEU A 124 -4.33 -13.40 -19.66
N GLN A 125 -5.00 -12.45 -19.01
CA GLN A 125 -4.74 -11.01 -19.16
C GLN A 125 -3.54 -10.53 -18.33
N CYS A 126 -3.08 -11.36 -17.37
CA CYS A 126 -2.03 -11.02 -16.42
C CYS A 126 -0.79 -11.94 -16.56
N PRO A 127 -0.18 -12.09 -17.76
CA PRO A 127 0.98 -12.96 -17.92
C PRO A 127 2.13 -12.50 -17.02
N PRO A 128 2.99 -13.43 -16.55
CA PRO A 128 4.18 -13.08 -15.81
C PRO A 128 5.14 -12.25 -16.67
N VAL A 129 5.86 -11.33 -16.01
CA VAL A 129 6.90 -10.47 -16.62
C VAL A 129 8.10 -10.47 -15.70
N HIS A 130 9.29 -10.76 -16.21
CA HIS A 130 10.51 -10.94 -15.43
C HIS A 130 11.66 -10.09 -16.00
N HIS A 131 11.73 -8.83 -15.58
CA HIS A 131 12.81 -7.91 -15.95
C HIS A 131 13.69 -7.57 -14.74
N ALA A 132 13.21 -7.83 -13.54
CA ALA A 132 13.97 -7.54 -12.33
C ALA A 132 14.93 -8.69 -11.96
N ARG A 133 15.99 -8.33 -11.26
CA ARG A 133 16.93 -9.25 -10.63
C ARG A 133 17.17 -8.84 -9.18
N VAL A 134 17.60 -9.76 -8.34
CA VAL A 134 18.04 -9.43 -6.98
C VAL A 134 19.31 -8.60 -7.05
N ALA A 135 19.29 -7.41 -6.49
CA ALA A 135 20.45 -6.53 -6.38
C ALA A 135 21.31 -6.93 -5.17
N PHE A 136 20.68 -7.06 -4.02
CA PHE A 136 21.31 -7.52 -2.79
C PHE A 136 20.25 -8.12 -1.83
N THR A 137 20.75 -8.80 -0.79
CA THR A 137 19.91 -9.44 0.22
C THR A 137 20.29 -8.92 1.60
N VAL A 138 19.30 -8.53 2.40
CA VAL A 138 19.48 -8.15 3.81
C VAL A 138 19.24 -9.41 4.65
N PRO A 139 20.26 -9.89 5.39
CA PRO A 139 20.19 -11.19 6.06
C PRO A 139 19.27 -11.22 7.27
N GLU A 140 18.94 -10.08 7.86
CA GLU A 140 18.07 -9.96 9.02
C GLU A 140 16.62 -10.22 8.61
N LYS A 141 16.08 -11.36 9.04
CA LYS A 141 14.82 -11.92 8.53
C LYS A 141 13.57 -11.31 9.16
N ASP A 142 13.71 -10.71 10.33
CA ASP A 142 12.62 -10.18 11.15
C ASP A 142 12.53 -8.64 11.12
N LEU A 143 13.07 -8.03 10.09
CA LEU A 143 12.92 -6.59 9.86
C LEU A 143 11.49 -6.20 9.52
N PHE A 144 10.81 -6.98 8.66
CA PHE A 144 9.53 -6.61 8.06
C PHE A 144 9.57 -5.18 7.54
N PRO A 145 10.40 -4.89 6.52
CA PRO A 145 10.67 -3.52 6.11
C PRO A 145 9.49 -2.93 5.33
N GLU A 146 9.29 -1.61 5.50
CA GLU A 146 8.25 -0.86 4.78
C GLU A 146 8.86 0.24 3.91
N GLY A 147 9.81 1.02 4.41
CA GLY A 147 10.43 2.13 3.70
C GLY A 147 11.83 1.82 3.18
N LEU A 148 12.12 2.22 1.94
CA LEU A 148 13.44 2.18 1.33
C LEU A 148 13.79 3.53 0.72
N ALA A 149 14.93 4.10 1.09
CA ALA A 149 15.46 5.33 0.53
C ALA A 149 16.93 5.17 0.10
N VAL A 150 17.43 6.07 -0.74
CA VAL A 150 18.83 6.09 -1.17
C VAL A 150 19.43 7.47 -1.04
N ASP A 151 20.61 7.56 -0.45
CA ASP A 151 21.53 8.70 -0.60
C ASP A 151 22.32 8.47 -1.88
N ALA A 152 21.92 9.14 -2.95
CA ALA A 152 22.51 8.94 -4.27
C ALA A 152 23.98 9.39 -4.34
N GLU A 153 24.36 10.43 -3.58
CA GLU A 153 25.75 10.92 -3.56
C GLU A 153 26.65 9.96 -2.79
N LYS A 154 26.19 9.45 -1.65
CA LYS A 154 26.96 8.51 -0.82
C LYS A 154 26.83 7.06 -1.26
N ARG A 155 25.93 6.76 -2.19
CA ARG A 155 25.63 5.39 -2.70
C ARG A 155 25.24 4.44 -1.56
N VAL A 156 24.34 4.91 -0.67
CA VAL A 156 23.91 4.19 0.53
C VAL A 156 22.39 4.12 0.57
N PHE A 157 21.85 2.96 0.85
CA PHE A 157 20.42 2.76 1.08
C PHE A 157 20.10 2.79 2.58
N TYR A 158 18.90 3.23 2.89
CA TYR A 158 18.32 3.19 4.24
C TYR A 158 17.00 2.44 4.19
N MET A 159 16.79 1.50 5.11
CA MET A 159 15.61 0.65 5.16
C MET A 159 15.00 0.71 6.55
N GLY A 160 13.72 1.09 6.64
CA GLY A 160 12.94 1.11 7.86
C GLY A 160 12.44 -0.28 8.24
N SER A 161 12.30 -0.55 9.53
CA SER A 161 11.79 -1.82 10.05
C SER A 161 10.51 -1.59 10.87
N MET A 162 9.45 -2.29 10.51
CA MET A 162 8.19 -2.29 11.25
C MET A 162 8.34 -3.03 12.57
N HIS A 163 8.90 -4.24 12.56
CA HIS A 163 8.98 -5.09 13.74
C HIS A 163 10.12 -4.69 14.70
N ARG A 164 11.34 -4.49 14.15
CA ARG A 164 12.52 -4.15 14.98
C ARG A 164 12.58 -2.67 15.37
N LYS A 165 11.67 -1.84 14.84
CA LYS A 165 11.60 -0.40 15.18
C LYS A 165 12.96 0.29 15.09
N LYS A 166 13.66 0.03 13.98
CA LYS A 166 15.00 0.53 13.69
C LYS A 166 15.15 0.96 12.24
N ILE A 167 16.27 1.59 11.89
CA ILE A 167 16.64 1.86 10.50
C ILE A 167 18.01 1.23 10.26
N VAL A 168 18.13 0.41 9.23
CA VAL A 168 19.41 -0.11 8.76
C VAL A 168 19.95 0.71 7.61
N ARG A 169 21.27 0.80 7.53
CA ARG A 169 22.03 1.38 6.43
C ARG A 169 22.69 0.26 5.64
N ILE A 170 22.56 0.32 4.31
CA ILE A 170 23.03 -0.72 3.41
C ILE A 170 23.93 -0.07 2.36
N SER A 171 25.18 -0.54 2.24
CA SER A 171 26.09 -0.07 1.18
C SER A 171 25.63 -0.62 -0.18
N GLU A 172 26.12 -0.04 -1.28
CA GLU A 172 25.89 -0.53 -2.62
C GLU A 172 26.33 -2.01 -2.81
N SER A 173 27.33 -2.47 -2.06
CA SER A 173 27.77 -3.87 -2.04
C SER A 173 26.88 -4.79 -1.18
N GLY A 174 25.80 -4.29 -0.59
CA GLY A 174 24.87 -5.07 0.22
C GLY A 174 25.32 -5.26 1.69
N GLN A 175 26.38 -4.56 2.16
CA GLN A 175 26.77 -4.61 3.57
C GLN A 175 25.78 -3.85 4.45
N VAL A 176 25.23 -4.51 5.46
CA VAL A 176 24.22 -3.98 6.37
C VAL A 176 24.84 -3.54 7.69
N SER A 177 24.41 -2.40 8.20
CA SER A 177 24.76 -1.89 9.54
C SER A 177 23.59 -1.09 10.11
N ASP A 178 23.50 -0.98 11.44
CA ASP A 178 22.51 -0.12 12.06
C ASP A 178 22.80 1.36 11.77
N PHE A 179 21.78 2.09 11.33
CA PHE A 179 21.76 3.54 11.27
C PHE A 179 21.09 4.09 12.53
N VAL A 180 19.89 3.60 12.85
CA VAL A 180 19.23 3.77 14.14
C VAL A 180 19.04 2.39 14.73
N LYS A 181 19.58 2.14 15.91
CA LYS A 181 19.56 0.83 16.58
C LYS A 181 18.18 0.49 17.11
N ASP A 182 17.90 -0.79 17.22
CA ASP A 182 16.73 -1.33 17.93
C ASP A 182 16.63 -0.74 19.34
N GLY A 183 15.43 -0.29 19.72
CA GLY A 183 15.13 0.35 21.00
C GLY A 183 15.68 1.77 21.18
N ALA A 184 16.44 2.32 20.22
CA ALA A 184 16.91 3.69 20.31
C ALA A 184 15.77 4.69 20.15
N TYR A 185 15.80 5.75 20.92
CA TYR A 185 14.89 6.90 20.86
C TYR A 185 13.40 6.55 21.06
N ASP A 186 13.08 5.38 21.58
CA ASP A 186 11.71 4.94 21.72
C ASP A 186 10.95 4.98 20.36
N LEU A 187 11.63 4.51 19.31
CA LEU A 187 11.15 4.56 17.94
C LEU A 187 9.93 3.66 17.77
N MET A 188 8.92 4.16 17.06
CA MET A 188 7.76 3.37 16.63
C MET A 188 8.11 2.56 15.38
N PRO A 189 7.26 1.61 14.94
CA PRO A 189 7.47 0.92 13.67
C PRO A 189 7.73 1.92 12.54
N VAL A 190 8.80 1.71 11.78
CA VAL A 190 9.23 2.66 10.74
C VAL A 190 8.59 2.29 9.41
N GLY A 191 7.71 3.17 8.93
CA GLY A 191 7.13 3.15 7.58
C GLY A 191 8.05 3.81 6.56
N GLY A 192 7.58 4.84 5.86
CA GLY A 192 8.33 5.56 4.84
C GLY A 192 9.63 6.16 5.37
N VAL A 193 10.68 6.12 4.54
CA VAL A 193 11.99 6.73 4.80
C VAL A 193 12.40 7.57 3.60
N HIS A 194 12.98 8.74 3.84
CA HIS A 194 13.48 9.60 2.77
C HIS A 194 14.80 10.29 3.18
N VAL A 195 15.73 10.40 2.25
CA VAL A 195 16.99 11.13 2.46
C VAL A 195 16.84 12.55 1.93
N ASP A 196 17.21 13.55 2.74
CA ASP A 196 17.29 14.94 2.27
C ASP A 196 18.57 15.11 1.42
N PRO A 197 18.46 15.38 0.11
CA PRO A 197 19.63 15.52 -0.74
C PRO A 197 20.48 16.76 -0.43
N ALA A 198 19.94 17.68 0.39
CA ALA A 198 20.64 18.93 0.69
C ALA A 198 21.66 18.81 1.83
N ASP A 199 21.46 17.87 2.76
CA ASP A 199 22.31 17.69 3.94
C ASP A 199 22.53 16.23 4.30
N HIS A 200 21.98 15.30 3.52
CA HIS A 200 22.03 13.85 3.72
C HIS A 200 21.39 13.36 5.04
N SER A 201 20.58 14.19 5.68
CA SER A 201 19.79 13.80 6.83
C SER A 201 18.66 12.83 6.40
N VAL A 202 18.13 12.07 7.35
CA VAL A 202 17.11 11.06 7.09
C VAL A 202 15.82 11.45 7.78
N TRP A 203 14.73 11.49 7.01
CA TRP A 203 13.38 11.65 7.51
C TRP A 203 12.65 10.30 7.48
N ALA A 204 11.87 10.03 8.52
CA ALA A 204 11.09 8.81 8.62
C ALA A 204 9.66 9.12 9.09
N ALA A 205 8.69 8.41 8.52
CA ALA A 205 7.32 8.34 9.01
C ALA A 205 7.14 7.06 9.81
N THR A 206 6.27 7.07 10.83
CA THR A 206 6.08 5.91 11.69
C THR A 206 4.63 5.47 11.78
N ASP A 207 4.41 4.16 11.79
CA ASP A 207 3.15 3.53 12.20
C ASP A 207 2.88 3.80 13.70
N PRO A 208 1.62 3.90 14.13
CA PRO A 208 1.30 4.20 15.53
C PRO A 208 1.79 3.15 16.53
N GLY A 209 1.98 1.91 16.11
CA GLY A 209 2.39 0.82 16.97
C GLY A 209 1.50 0.63 18.19
N GLU A 210 2.02 -0.02 19.21
CA GLU A 210 1.32 -0.27 20.48
C GLU A 210 1.03 0.99 21.30
N LYS A 211 1.79 2.08 21.07
CA LYS A 211 1.64 3.36 21.77
C LYS A 211 0.62 4.29 21.14
N ASN A 212 0.04 3.90 20.01
CA ASN A 212 -0.87 4.74 19.23
C ASN A 212 -0.30 6.14 18.96
N ARG A 213 1.00 6.19 18.54
CA ARG A 213 1.74 7.41 18.30
C ARG A 213 2.45 7.35 16.95
N SER A 214 1.91 8.02 15.97
CA SER A 214 2.51 8.15 14.64
C SER A 214 3.25 9.48 14.53
N GLU A 215 4.49 9.45 14.02
CA GLU A 215 5.42 10.58 14.05
C GLU A 215 6.15 10.76 12.73
N LEU A 216 6.46 12.00 12.38
CA LEU A 216 7.49 12.37 11.44
C LEU A 216 8.78 12.63 12.22
N ILE A 217 9.86 11.93 11.89
CA ILE A 217 11.12 11.94 12.66
C ILE A 217 12.28 12.34 11.76
N HIS A 218 13.19 13.14 12.28
CA HIS A 218 14.38 13.64 11.61
C HIS A 218 15.65 13.16 12.31
N PHE A 219 16.55 12.55 11.55
CA PHE A 219 17.85 12.07 12.00
C PHE A 219 18.98 12.76 11.24
N ASP A 220 20.11 13.03 11.90
CA ASP A 220 21.33 13.48 11.21
C ASP A 220 21.97 12.33 10.40
N VAL A 221 23.05 12.63 9.69
CA VAL A 221 23.79 11.69 8.85
C VAL A 221 24.45 10.52 9.61
N GLN A 222 24.49 10.56 10.94
CA GLN A 222 25.00 9.52 11.82
C GLN A 222 23.86 8.71 12.48
N GLY A 223 22.60 9.05 12.26
CA GLY A 223 21.46 8.40 12.90
C GLY A 223 21.10 8.94 14.27
N LYS A 224 21.65 10.11 14.65
CA LYS A 224 21.26 10.80 15.87
C LYS A 224 19.93 11.51 15.66
N LEU A 225 19.00 11.31 16.59
CA LEU A 225 17.73 12.02 16.58
C LEU A 225 17.94 13.53 16.69
N LEU A 226 17.41 14.28 15.73
CA LEU A 226 17.35 15.74 15.73
C LEU A 226 16.00 16.22 16.23
N GLU A 227 14.91 15.76 15.62
CA GLU A 227 13.57 16.26 15.87
C GLU A 227 12.53 15.15 15.68
N ARG A 228 11.36 15.33 16.32
CA ARG A 228 10.17 14.50 16.08
C ARG A 228 8.90 15.32 16.21
N TYR A 229 7.91 14.95 15.41
CA TYR A 229 6.65 15.66 15.30
C TYR A 229 5.50 14.66 15.23
N THR A 230 4.65 14.64 16.25
CA THR A 230 3.49 13.75 16.30
C THR A 230 2.41 14.20 15.31
N ALA A 231 1.78 13.27 14.62
CA ALA A 231 0.63 13.55 13.75
C ALA A 231 -0.45 14.32 14.52
N PRO A 232 -1.01 15.40 13.94
CA PRO A 232 -1.95 16.27 14.64
C PRO A 232 -3.39 15.72 14.54
N GLY A 233 -4.17 15.96 15.58
CA GLY A 233 -5.60 15.62 15.59
C GLY A 233 -5.97 14.61 16.66
N VAL A 234 -7.22 14.14 16.59
CA VAL A 234 -7.76 13.14 17.48
C VAL A 234 -8.20 11.94 16.65
N GLY A 235 -7.80 10.75 17.05
CA GLY A 235 -8.14 9.50 16.35
C GLY A 235 -6.91 8.68 16.02
N PRO A 236 -7.08 7.61 15.23
CA PRO A 236 -5.97 6.82 14.73
C PRO A 236 -5.23 7.60 13.64
N HIS A 237 -3.91 7.61 13.72
CA HIS A 237 -3.01 8.15 12.72
C HIS A 237 -1.98 7.10 12.33
N ASN A 238 -1.66 7.01 11.05
CA ASN A 238 -0.57 6.22 10.50
C ASN A 238 0.10 7.03 9.40
N LEU A 239 1.13 7.82 9.75
CA LEU A 239 1.99 8.47 8.77
C LEU A 239 2.76 7.36 8.03
N ASN A 240 2.34 7.08 6.81
CA ASN A 240 2.80 5.92 6.06
C ASN A 240 4.02 6.25 5.20
N ASP A 241 3.86 7.11 4.20
CA ASP A 241 4.94 7.49 3.29
C ASP A 241 5.13 9.01 3.29
N LEU A 242 6.28 9.46 2.80
CA LEU A 242 6.63 10.88 2.77
C LEU A 242 7.45 11.24 1.54
N VAL A 243 7.37 12.52 1.14
CA VAL A 243 8.24 13.10 0.12
C VAL A 243 8.67 14.50 0.53
N LEU A 244 9.94 14.82 0.29
CA LEU A 244 10.49 16.14 0.51
C LEU A 244 10.27 17.02 -0.73
N ARG A 245 9.83 18.27 -0.53
CA ARG A 245 9.78 19.30 -1.56
C ARG A 245 10.75 20.41 -1.21
N GLY A 246 11.90 20.41 -1.87
CA GLY A 246 12.98 21.32 -1.56
C GLY A 246 13.37 21.27 -0.06
N LYS A 247 13.81 22.40 0.49
CA LYS A 247 14.22 22.51 1.90
C LYS A 247 13.10 22.94 2.86
N SER A 248 11.89 23.19 2.35
CA SER A 248 10.84 23.89 3.12
C SER A 248 9.67 23.01 3.51
N GLU A 249 9.35 21.98 2.74
CA GLU A 249 8.12 21.24 2.91
C GLU A 249 8.36 19.73 2.86
N ILE A 250 7.56 19.01 3.64
CA ILE A 250 7.42 17.56 3.55
C ILE A 250 5.93 17.29 3.36
N TYR A 251 5.58 16.39 2.45
CA TYR A 251 4.24 15.85 2.33
C TYR A 251 4.26 14.42 2.83
N THR A 252 3.25 14.04 3.60
CA THR A 252 3.12 12.69 4.15
C THR A 252 1.68 12.22 4.09
N THR A 253 1.49 10.98 3.74
CA THR A 253 0.20 10.30 3.77
C THR A 253 -0.11 9.79 5.17
N ASP A 254 -1.37 9.84 5.57
CA ASP A 254 -1.90 9.27 6.80
C ASP A 254 -2.99 8.27 6.44
N THR A 255 -2.61 7.01 6.42
CA THR A 255 -3.46 5.91 5.93
C THR A 255 -4.68 5.69 6.81
N ASP A 256 -4.54 5.77 8.13
CA ASP A 256 -5.63 5.50 9.08
C ASP A 256 -6.63 6.67 9.17
N ALA A 257 -6.11 7.90 9.11
CA ALA A 257 -6.96 9.09 9.10
C ALA A 257 -7.55 9.41 7.71
N ASN A 258 -7.09 8.74 6.64
CA ASN A 258 -7.43 9.06 5.25
C ASN A 258 -7.11 10.52 4.87
N LEU A 259 -5.95 11.00 5.30
CA LEU A 259 -5.48 12.36 5.11
C LEU A 259 -4.13 12.39 4.39
N VAL A 260 -3.79 13.57 3.87
CA VAL A 260 -2.45 13.93 3.44
C VAL A 260 -2.08 15.22 4.13
N PHE A 261 -0.93 15.25 4.77
CA PHE A 261 -0.42 16.43 5.43
C PHE A 261 0.70 17.08 4.63
N ARG A 262 0.70 18.42 4.62
CA ARG A 262 1.88 19.23 4.36
C ARG A 262 2.50 19.60 5.71
N PHE A 263 3.76 19.31 5.90
CA PHE A 263 4.56 19.75 7.04
C PHE A 263 5.50 20.87 6.60
N ASP A 264 5.37 22.04 7.22
CA ASP A 264 6.25 23.19 6.99
C ASP A 264 7.45 23.10 7.94
N ARG A 265 8.64 22.88 7.37
CA ARG A 265 9.88 22.65 8.12
C ARG A 265 10.37 23.85 8.92
N LYS A 266 9.96 25.07 8.56
CA LYS A 266 10.36 26.29 9.26
C LYS A 266 9.48 26.56 10.47
N SER A 267 8.19 26.40 10.33
CA SER A 267 7.23 26.66 11.41
C SER A 267 6.92 25.41 12.25
N HIS A 268 7.37 24.23 11.81
CA HIS A 268 7.13 22.91 12.43
C HIS A 268 5.62 22.60 12.55
N ARG A 269 4.84 22.94 11.51
CA ARG A 269 3.37 22.76 11.53
C ARG A 269 2.88 21.87 10.41
N PHE A 270 1.98 21.00 10.78
CA PHE A 270 1.17 20.22 9.84
C PHE A 270 -0.04 21.02 9.38
N ALA A 271 -0.40 20.84 8.13
CA ALA A 271 -1.66 21.32 7.54
C ALA A 271 -2.23 20.22 6.63
N ALA A 272 -3.47 19.80 6.88
CA ALA A 272 -4.13 18.81 6.04
C ALA A 272 -4.47 19.41 4.67
N LEU A 273 -4.19 18.66 3.61
CA LEU A 273 -4.63 18.99 2.26
C LEU A 273 -6.13 18.69 2.10
N LYS A 274 -6.79 19.40 1.20
CA LYS A 274 -8.21 19.17 0.88
C LYS A 274 -8.32 18.46 -0.47
N PHE A 275 -9.12 17.41 -0.51
CA PHE A 275 -9.39 16.63 -1.71
C PHE A 275 -10.86 16.73 -2.13
N PRO A 276 -11.18 16.64 -3.44
CA PRO A 276 -12.56 16.74 -3.95
C PRO A 276 -13.41 15.50 -3.64
N ARG A 277 -12.80 14.39 -3.25
CA ARG A 277 -13.43 13.17 -2.78
C ARG A 277 -12.78 12.67 -1.50
N ALA A 278 -13.45 11.77 -0.80
CA ALA A 278 -12.81 11.03 0.29
C ALA A 278 -11.59 10.26 -0.23
N MET A 279 -10.51 10.29 0.52
CA MET A 279 -9.36 9.41 0.32
C MET A 279 -9.66 8.04 0.94
N PHE A 280 -9.11 7.01 0.36
CA PHE A 280 -9.23 5.64 0.86
C PHE A 280 -7.85 5.03 1.00
N TYR A 281 -7.34 4.98 2.22
CA TYR A 281 -6.03 4.41 2.54
C TYR A 281 -4.89 5.02 1.70
N PRO A 282 -4.67 6.36 1.74
CA PRO A 282 -3.58 6.99 1.01
C PRO A 282 -2.24 6.40 1.47
N ASN A 283 -1.35 6.13 0.48
CA ASN A 283 -0.09 5.46 0.71
C ASN A 283 1.01 6.18 -0.11
N GLY A 284 1.50 5.63 -1.21
CA GLY A 284 2.61 6.20 -1.97
C GLY A 284 2.40 7.65 -2.38
N ILE A 285 3.45 8.46 -2.25
CA ILE A 285 3.42 9.90 -2.50
C ILE A 285 4.71 10.36 -3.16
N THR A 286 4.60 11.20 -4.19
CA THR A 286 5.77 11.76 -4.87
C THR A 286 5.50 13.14 -5.44
N VAL A 287 6.57 13.91 -5.70
CA VAL A 287 6.51 15.24 -6.32
C VAL A 287 7.13 15.17 -7.71
N SER A 288 6.53 15.88 -8.67
CA SER A 288 7.12 16.03 -10.02
C SER A 288 8.48 16.71 -9.96
N GLY A 289 9.35 16.43 -10.93
CA GLY A 289 10.72 16.96 -10.94
C GLY A 289 10.84 18.48 -11.06
N ASP A 290 9.75 19.17 -11.39
CA ASP A 290 9.64 20.63 -11.42
C ASP A 290 8.97 21.22 -10.16
N ASP A 291 8.69 20.40 -9.15
CA ASP A 291 8.04 20.77 -7.89
C ASP A 291 6.62 21.37 -8.03
N ASN A 292 5.95 21.14 -9.16
CA ASN A 292 4.64 21.73 -9.42
C ASN A 292 3.45 20.82 -9.09
N LEU A 293 3.62 19.49 -9.21
CA LEU A 293 2.58 18.52 -8.96
C LEU A 293 2.99 17.57 -7.83
N LEU A 294 2.08 17.35 -6.89
CA LEU A 294 2.16 16.28 -5.91
C LEU A 294 1.22 15.15 -6.36
N TYR A 295 1.74 13.95 -6.47
CA TYR A 295 0.96 12.74 -6.76
C TYR A 295 0.76 11.95 -5.48
N VAL A 296 -0.48 11.57 -5.22
CA VAL A 296 -0.85 10.77 -4.04
C VAL A 296 -1.64 9.57 -4.50
N GLY A 297 -1.13 8.38 -4.21
CA GLY A 297 -1.80 7.11 -4.44
C GLY A 297 -2.77 6.78 -3.30
N ASP A 298 -3.95 6.28 -3.64
CA ASP A 298 -4.84 5.63 -2.70
C ASP A 298 -5.37 4.31 -3.30
N ILE A 299 -6.25 3.61 -2.59
CA ILE A 299 -6.75 2.31 -3.05
C ILE A 299 -7.57 2.41 -4.36
N LEU A 300 -8.03 3.59 -4.74
CA LEU A 300 -8.85 3.81 -5.93
C LEU A 300 -8.08 4.45 -7.08
N GLY A 301 -6.85 4.94 -6.90
CA GLY A 301 -6.07 5.53 -7.96
C GLY A 301 -5.08 6.58 -7.49
N VAL A 302 -4.65 7.46 -8.37
CA VAL A 302 -3.73 8.56 -8.07
C VAL A 302 -4.42 9.91 -8.25
N LEU A 303 -4.23 10.80 -7.28
CA LEU A 303 -4.64 12.19 -7.36
C LEU A 303 -3.42 13.08 -7.60
N ALA A 304 -3.53 14.02 -8.53
CA ALA A 304 -2.54 15.07 -8.77
C ALA A 304 -3.01 16.37 -8.12
N VAL A 305 -2.18 16.94 -7.26
CA VAL A 305 -2.38 18.23 -6.61
C VAL A 305 -1.45 19.26 -7.25
N ASP A 306 -2.00 20.28 -7.84
CA ASP A 306 -1.23 21.44 -8.31
C ASP A 306 -0.79 22.28 -7.09
N LEU A 307 0.51 22.29 -6.81
CA LEU A 307 1.07 22.91 -5.60
C LEU A 307 1.10 24.44 -5.62
N ARG A 308 0.73 25.06 -6.74
CA ARG A 308 0.60 26.53 -6.86
C ARG A 308 -0.83 26.99 -6.62
N SER A 309 -1.80 26.27 -7.20
CA SER A 309 -3.23 26.62 -7.13
C SER A 309 -4.00 25.84 -6.09
N ASN A 310 -3.45 24.74 -5.56
CA ASN A 310 -4.11 23.73 -4.75
C ASN A 310 -5.28 23.03 -5.47
N ALA A 311 -5.33 23.10 -6.80
CA ALA A 311 -6.30 22.36 -7.58
C ALA A 311 -5.94 20.87 -7.57
N VAL A 312 -6.95 20.02 -7.36
CA VAL A 312 -6.79 18.56 -7.29
C VAL A 312 -7.65 17.89 -8.35
N GLN A 313 -7.09 16.90 -9.02
CA GLN A 313 -7.84 16.05 -9.93
C GLN A 313 -7.32 14.60 -9.87
N GLU A 314 -8.18 13.64 -10.24
CA GLU A 314 -7.74 12.26 -10.46
C GLU A 314 -6.88 12.19 -11.73
N VAL A 315 -5.79 11.42 -11.69
CA VAL A 315 -4.97 11.11 -12.88
C VAL A 315 -5.73 10.08 -13.70
N HIS A 316 -5.99 10.38 -14.98
CA HIS A 316 -6.69 9.45 -15.86
C HIS A 316 -5.79 8.25 -16.19
N PRO A 317 -6.19 7.00 -15.90
CA PRO A 317 -5.33 5.80 -16.04
C PRO A 317 -5.07 5.40 -17.50
N GLY A 318 -5.84 5.91 -18.45
CA GLY A 318 -5.86 5.39 -19.83
C GLY A 318 -6.65 4.08 -19.96
N PRO A 319 -6.75 3.55 -21.17
CA PRO A 319 -7.47 2.30 -21.41
C PRO A 319 -6.69 1.09 -20.88
N LYS A 320 -7.40 0.07 -20.42
CA LYS A 320 -6.83 -1.22 -19.95
C LYS A 320 -5.73 -1.07 -18.89
N ASN A 321 -5.89 -0.08 -18.04
CA ASN A 321 -4.92 0.26 -17.00
C ASN A 321 -5.61 0.78 -15.75
N THR A 322 -4.88 0.79 -14.63
CA THR A 322 -5.32 1.39 -13.37
C THR A 322 -4.12 1.87 -12.56
N LEU A 323 -4.31 2.97 -11.86
CA LEU A 323 -3.38 3.53 -10.88
C LEU A 323 -3.79 3.17 -9.43
N ALA A 324 -4.70 2.21 -9.26
CA ALA A 324 -5.24 1.83 -7.97
C ALA A 324 -4.29 0.98 -7.14
N GLY A 325 -4.36 1.12 -5.82
CA GLY A 325 -3.65 0.25 -4.89
C GLY A 325 -2.14 0.28 -5.05
N ILE A 326 -1.60 1.48 -5.25
CA ILE A 326 -0.15 1.73 -5.26
C ILE A 326 0.32 1.84 -3.82
N ASP A 327 1.37 1.09 -3.49
CA ASP A 327 2.10 1.19 -2.23
C ASP A 327 3.17 2.28 -2.35
N GLY A 328 4.38 1.97 -2.80
CA GLY A 328 5.38 2.99 -3.10
C GLY A 328 5.13 3.66 -4.46
N LEU A 329 5.23 5.00 -4.53
CA LEU A 329 5.04 5.81 -5.74
C LEU A 329 6.22 6.76 -5.93
N TYR A 330 6.78 6.81 -7.14
CA TYR A 330 8.00 7.55 -7.44
C TYR A 330 7.88 8.30 -8.76
N TRP A 331 8.54 9.48 -8.84
CA TRP A 331 8.70 10.25 -10.04
C TRP A 331 10.02 9.93 -10.75
N TYR A 332 9.98 9.65 -12.04
CA TYR A 332 11.16 9.43 -12.86
C TYR A 332 11.03 10.06 -14.25
N LYS A 333 11.77 11.14 -14.53
CA LYS A 333 11.90 11.80 -15.85
C LYS A 333 10.58 12.11 -16.56
N GLY A 334 9.52 12.40 -15.86
CA GLY A 334 8.21 12.68 -16.43
C GLY A 334 7.19 11.55 -16.27
N ASP A 335 7.61 10.41 -15.74
CA ASP A 335 6.81 9.22 -15.54
C ASP A 335 6.58 8.93 -14.05
N LEU A 336 5.56 8.14 -13.75
CA LEU A 336 5.36 7.53 -12.44
C LEU A 336 5.86 6.09 -12.46
N VAL A 337 6.58 5.71 -11.43
CA VAL A 337 6.99 4.33 -11.16
C VAL A 337 6.40 3.90 -9.83
N GLY A 338 5.90 2.68 -9.72
CA GLY A 338 5.32 2.23 -8.45
C GLY A 338 5.12 0.74 -8.33
N LEU A 339 4.87 0.35 -7.08
CA LEU A 339 4.48 -1.01 -6.73
C LEU A 339 2.98 -1.05 -6.51
N GLN A 340 2.31 -1.99 -7.17
CA GLN A 340 0.87 -2.20 -7.02
C GLN A 340 0.58 -3.55 -6.38
N TYR A 341 -0.26 -3.55 -5.34
CA TYR A 341 -0.83 -4.75 -4.76
C TYR A 341 -2.37 -4.79 -4.85
N GLY A 342 -3.01 -3.67 -5.15
CA GLY A 342 -4.47 -3.56 -5.24
C GLY A 342 -5.11 -4.32 -6.40
N THR A 343 -4.32 -4.86 -7.31
CA THR A 343 -4.76 -5.54 -8.53
C THR A 343 -4.82 -7.08 -8.43
N GLY A 344 -4.73 -7.63 -7.22
CA GLY A 344 -4.76 -9.07 -6.98
C GLY A 344 -3.37 -9.71 -7.01
N SER A 345 -2.65 -9.61 -8.11
CA SER A 345 -1.22 -9.98 -8.19
C SER A 345 -0.34 -8.75 -7.96
N TYR A 346 0.83 -8.97 -7.33
CA TYR A 346 1.83 -7.91 -7.18
C TYR A 346 2.49 -7.59 -8.51
N ARG A 347 2.72 -6.28 -8.76
CA ARG A 347 3.45 -5.84 -9.94
C ARG A 347 4.22 -4.54 -9.70
N VAL A 348 5.29 -4.37 -10.44
CA VAL A 348 6.06 -3.12 -10.57
C VAL A 348 5.69 -2.50 -11.90
N MET A 349 5.33 -1.24 -11.90
CA MET A 349 4.80 -0.52 -13.05
C MET A 349 5.58 0.75 -13.35
N CYS A 350 5.62 1.10 -14.63
CA CYS A 350 5.95 2.44 -15.10
C CYS A 350 4.75 3.01 -15.88
N TRP A 351 4.33 4.22 -15.54
CA TRP A 351 3.26 4.94 -16.23
C TRP A 351 3.82 6.22 -16.84
N ARG A 352 3.91 6.24 -18.17
CA ARG A 352 4.30 7.43 -18.93
C ARG A 352 3.16 8.42 -18.90
N LEU A 353 3.43 9.62 -18.37
CA LEU A 353 2.41 10.64 -18.24
C LEU A 353 2.32 11.51 -19.51
N SER A 354 1.13 12.07 -19.72
CA SER A 354 0.94 13.21 -20.62
C SER A 354 1.78 14.43 -20.17
N LYS A 355 2.01 15.38 -21.07
CA LYS A 355 2.83 16.57 -20.77
C LYS A 355 2.33 17.41 -19.60
N ASP A 356 1.02 17.39 -19.33
CA ASP A 356 0.41 18.09 -18.20
C ASP A 356 0.44 17.26 -16.89
N GLY A 357 0.94 16.03 -16.93
CA GLY A 357 1.04 15.13 -15.78
C GLY A 357 -0.28 14.60 -15.26
N ARG A 358 -1.37 14.70 -16.03
CA ARG A 358 -2.74 14.44 -15.52
C ARG A 358 -3.43 13.24 -16.16
N SER A 359 -2.76 12.57 -17.06
CA SER A 359 -3.22 11.31 -17.65
C SER A 359 -2.05 10.40 -17.99
N VAL A 360 -2.30 9.10 -18.01
CA VAL A 360 -1.36 8.10 -18.49
C VAL A 360 -1.50 7.97 -19.99
N ALA A 361 -0.42 8.22 -20.71
CA ALA A 361 -0.34 8.04 -22.16
C ALA A 361 -0.01 6.58 -22.53
N GLU A 362 0.87 5.94 -21.75
CA GLU A 362 1.32 4.56 -21.93
C GLU A 362 1.69 3.95 -20.57
N SER A 363 1.58 2.65 -20.43
CA SER A 363 2.03 1.94 -19.22
C SER A 363 2.82 0.69 -19.58
N GLU A 364 3.80 0.37 -18.75
CA GLU A 364 4.66 -0.82 -18.89
C GLU A 364 4.68 -1.58 -17.55
N VAL A 365 4.50 -2.91 -17.64
CA VAL A 365 4.75 -3.80 -16.49
C VAL A 365 6.25 -4.10 -16.48
N LEU A 366 6.94 -3.66 -15.43
CA LEU A 366 8.37 -3.90 -15.25
C LEU A 366 8.66 -5.25 -14.60
N GLU A 367 7.79 -5.70 -13.70
CA GLU A 367 7.88 -7.02 -13.06
C GLU A 367 6.47 -7.48 -12.65
N ARG A 368 6.15 -8.74 -12.87
CA ARG A 368 4.94 -9.42 -12.39
C ARG A 368 5.18 -10.90 -12.28
N GLY A 369 4.91 -11.49 -11.12
CA GLY A 369 5.02 -12.92 -10.90
C GLY A 369 5.39 -13.26 -9.47
N ALA A 370 4.98 -14.45 -9.03
CA ALA A 370 5.02 -14.83 -7.63
C ALA A 370 6.42 -15.23 -7.11
N GLU A 371 7.36 -15.60 -8.00
CA GLU A 371 8.67 -16.11 -7.54
C GLU A 371 9.53 -15.05 -6.86
N LEU A 372 9.51 -13.81 -7.36
CA LEU A 372 10.28 -12.71 -6.80
C LEU A 372 9.43 -11.85 -5.87
N LEU A 373 8.17 -11.59 -6.24
CA LEU A 373 7.29 -10.66 -5.53
C LEU A 373 6.47 -11.38 -4.47
N SER A 374 6.85 -11.21 -3.20
CA SER A 374 6.09 -11.69 -2.05
C SER A 374 5.86 -10.53 -1.07
N PHE A 375 4.74 -9.82 -1.23
CA PHE A 375 4.42 -8.63 -0.47
C PHE A 375 5.46 -7.49 -0.66
N PRO A 376 5.72 -7.05 -1.89
CA PRO A 376 6.58 -5.90 -2.12
C PRO A 376 5.89 -4.63 -1.61
N THR A 377 6.64 -3.67 -1.04
CA THR A 377 6.09 -2.44 -0.48
C THR A 377 6.62 -1.19 -1.19
N THR A 378 7.82 -0.78 -0.89
CA THR A 378 8.40 0.46 -1.41
C THR A 378 9.76 0.23 -2.06
N GLY A 379 10.34 1.30 -2.60
CA GLY A 379 11.62 1.24 -3.30
C GLY A 379 12.35 2.57 -3.30
N ALA A 380 13.36 2.69 -4.16
CA ALA A 380 14.12 3.91 -4.39
C ALA A 380 14.64 3.94 -5.82
N ILE A 381 14.69 5.12 -6.44
CA ILE A 381 15.26 5.30 -7.77
C ILE A 381 16.72 5.75 -7.62
N PHE A 382 17.62 5.00 -8.25
CA PHE A 382 19.05 5.30 -8.22
C PHE A 382 19.71 4.95 -9.55
N GLU A 383 20.44 5.88 -10.17
CA GLU A 383 21.18 5.72 -11.42
C GLU A 383 20.37 5.08 -12.57
N GLY A 384 19.14 5.54 -12.77
CA GLY A 384 18.29 5.02 -13.84
C GLY A 384 17.68 3.65 -13.57
N HIS A 385 17.74 3.17 -12.33
CA HIS A 385 17.17 1.92 -11.90
C HIS A 385 16.19 2.12 -10.77
N PHE A 386 15.19 1.27 -10.71
CA PHE A 386 14.28 1.19 -9.57
C PHE A 386 14.65 -0.02 -8.70
N TYR A 387 15.11 0.26 -7.49
CA TYR A 387 15.38 -0.72 -6.43
C TYR A 387 14.14 -0.84 -5.57
N PHE A 388 13.70 -2.05 -5.27
CA PHE A 388 12.49 -2.26 -4.49
C PHE A 388 12.59 -3.50 -3.58
N MET A 389 11.93 -3.45 -2.45
CA MET A 389 11.83 -4.58 -1.55
C MET A 389 10.84 -5.60 -2.12
N ALA A 390 11.34 -6.78 -2.48
CA ALA A 390 10.57 -7.78 -3.21
C ALA A 390 9.80 -8.74 -2.31
N ASN A 391 10.29 -9.00 -1.09
CA ASN A 391 9.70 -9.91 -0.11
C ASN A 391 9.84 -9.35 1.31
N THR A 392 8.91 -8.50 1.73
CA THR A 392 9.01 -7.82 3.04
C THR A 392 8.55 -8.68 4.22
N GLY A 393 7.77 -9.71 3.95
CA GLY A 393 7.21 -10.56 4.99
C GLY A 393 6.11 -9.92 5.83
N ILE A 394 5.73 -8.64 5.59
CA ILE A 394 4.76 -7.88 6.42
C ILE A 394 3.45 -8.64 6.63
N GLY A 395 3.01 -9.44 5.67
CA GLY A 395 1.82 -10.30 5.83
C GLY A 395 1.95 -11.35 6.95
N ASN A 396 3.15 -11.62 7.44
CA ASN A 396 3.44 -12.52 8.56
C ASN A 396 3.62 -11.77 9.90
N LEU A 397 3.37 -10.47 9.95
CA LEU A 397 3.39 -9.64 11.15
C LEU A 397 1.96 -9.23 11.54
N GLN A 398 1.53 -9.56 12.75
CA GLN A 398 0.22 -9.20 13.28
C GLN A 398 0.34 -8.68 14.72
N ASP A 399 -0.23 -7.50 14.99
CA ASP A 399 -0.16 -6.88 16.32
C ASP A 399 1.26 -6.89 16.92
N ASP A 400 2.25 -6.54 16.09
CA ASP A 400 3.68 -6.52 16.42
C ASP A 400 4.28 -7.93 16.77
N LYS A 401 3.61 -9.00 16.35
CA LYS A 401 4.02 -10.40 16.57
C LYS A 401 4.19 -11.13 15.26
N ILE A 402 5.22 -11.95 15.19
CA ILE A 402 5.45 -12.88 14.09
C ILE A 402 4.43 -14.01 14.20
N VAL A 403 3.65 -14.21 13.14
CA VAL A 403 2.60 -15.25 13.10
C VAL A 403 3.20 -16.64 12.91
N ASP A 404 4.20 -16.76 12.05
CA ASP A 404 4.85 -18.04 11.71
C ASP A 404 6.35 -17.81 11.47
N GLU A 405 7.18 -18.20 12.43
CA GLU A 405 8.64 -18.06 12.35
C GLU A 405 9.27 -18.89 11.22
N SER A 406 8.63 -19.99 10.80
CA SER A 406 9.14 -20.82 9.70
C SER A 406 9.10 -20.13 8.33
N LYS A 407 8.33 -19.05 8.19
CA LYS A 407 8.20 -18.23 6.99
C LYS A 407 9.16 -17.04 6.94
N LEU A 408 10.02 -16.90 7.93
CA LEU A 408 11.01 -15.83 7.95
C LEU A 408 12.11 -16.07 6.93
N GLU A 409 12.24 -15.15 5.99
CA GLU A 409 13.25 -15.15 4.94
C GLU A 409 14.11 -13.87 4.97
N PRO A 410 15.37 -13.92 4.47
CA PRO A 410 16.14 -12.71 4.22
C PRO A 410 15.40 -11.79 3.24
N VAL A 411 15.46 -10.49 3.47
CA VAL A 411 14.81 -9.49 2.61
C VAL A 411 15.61 -9.35 1.31
N LYS A 412 14.96 -9.56 0.18
CA LYS A 412 15.54 -9.35 -1.15
C LYS A 412 15.20 -7.94 -1.62
N VAL A 413 16.21 -7.15 -1.92
CA VAL A 413 16.05 -5.93 -2.70
C VAL A 413 16.31 -6.26 -4.15
N ALA A 414 15.29 -6.13 -4.96
CA ALA A 414 15.38 -6.34 -6.40
C ALA A 414 15.62 -5.02 -7.13
N VAL A 415 16.09 -5.11 -8.38
CA VAL A 415 16.36 -3.95 -9.21
C VAL A 415 15.89 -4.20 -10.64
N VAL A 416 15.28 -3.18 -11.24
CA VAL A 416 14.89 -3.14 -12.66
C VAL A 416 15.37 -1.84 -13.29
N GLU A 417 15.81 -1.89 -14.55
CA GLU A 417 16.24 -0.72 -15.31
C GLU A 417 15.01 0.12 -15.73
N LEU A 418 15.12 1.44 -15.59
CA LEU A 418 14.15 2.43 -16.08
C LEU A 418 14.67 3.06 -17.38
N LYS A 419 13.84 3.03 -18.42
CA LYS A 419 14.21 3.54 -19.77
C LYS A 419 14.03 5.05 -19.89
#